data_dc3eb7f118e281f52bd5dd46c2a6a722
#
_entry.id   dc3eb7f118e281f52bd5dd46c2a6a722
#
_cell.length_a   1.000
_cell.length_b   1.000
_cell.length_c   1.000
_cell.angle_alpha   90.00
_cell.angle_beta   90.00
_cell.angle_gamma   90.00
#
_symmetry.space_group_name_H-M   'P 1'
#
loop_
_entity.id
_entity.type
_entity.pdbx_description
1 polymer ?
#
loop_
_entity_poly.entity_id
_entity_poly.type
_entity_poly.pdbx_seq_one_letter_code
_entity_poly.pdbx_strand_id
1 'polypeptide(L)'
;MPATAFKTFAEVQQALQNFVNNNTIPVANAPHENMWERGNTPDEQYNNFVTGQAFLPGSGYPTTGYPILVKGKGQASNIIMALSGNPNFPFGQMPPTPYPSLDQDTIDAISAWIDAGANQ
;
A
#
# COMPACT_ATOMS: atom_id res chain seq x y z
N MET A 1 -15.63 -13.63 -8.89
CA MET A 1 -14.41 -14.08 -9.58
C MET A 1 -13.21 -13.74 -8.73
N PRO A 2 -12.28 -14.66 -8.51
CA PRO A 2 -11.05 -14.27 -7.86
C PRO A 2 -10.26 -13.28 -8.72
N ALA A 3 -9.64 -12.32 -8.08
CA ALA A 3 -8.83 -11.33 -8.77
C ALA A 3 -7.57 -12.00 -9.34
N THR A 4 -7.14 -11.56 -10.51
CA THR A 4 -5.84 -11.94 -11.04
C THR A 4 -4.76 -11.17 -10.31
N ALA A 5 -3.75 -11.86 -9.80
CA ALA A 5 -2.64 -11.22 -9.11
C ALA A 5 -1.92 -10.24 -10.04
N PHE A 6 -1.52 -9.10 -9.52
CA PHE A 6 -0.56 -8.25 -10.21
C PHE A 6 0.77 -9.00 -10.33
N LYS A 7 1.49 -8.74 -11.40
CA LYS A 7 2.76 -9.43 -11.70
C LYS A 7 3.98 -8.60 -11.33
N THR A 8 3.84 -7.27 -11.39
CA THR A 8 4.97 -6.36 -11.19
C THR A 8 4.59 -5.23 -10.24
N PHE A 9 5.61 -4.64 -9.63
CA PHE A 9 5.43 -3.44 -8.82
C PHE A 9 4.82 -2.30 -9.63
N ALA A 10 5.20 -2.16 -10.90
CA ALA A 10 4.67 -1.08 -11.75
C ALA A 10 3.15 -1.16 -11.87
N GLU A 11 2.60 -2.38 -11.96
CA GLU A 11 1.14 -2.56 -12.00
C GLU A 11 0.48 -2.15 -10.69
N VAL A 12 1.09 -2.52 -9.55
CA VAL A 12 0.60 -2.14 -8.23
C VAL A 12 0.66 -0.62 -8.07
N GLN A 13 1.78 -0.01 -8.43
CA GLN A 13 2.00 1.42 -8.35
C GLN A 13 0.95 2.18 -9.19
N GLN A 14 0.69 1.71 -10.40
CA GLN A 14 -0.29 2.33 -11.28
C GLN A 14 -1.72 2.21 -10.72
N ALA A 15 -2.06 1.06 -10.15
CA ALA A 15 -3.39 0.85 -9.56
C ALA A 15 -3.63 1.79 -8.38
N LEU A 16 -2.65 1.94 -7.50
CA LEU A 16 -2.75 2.84 -6.34
C LEU A 16 -2.82 4.31 -6.79
N GLN A 17 -2.00 4.69 -7.76
CA GLN A 17 -1.99 6.07 -8.26
C GLN A 17 -3.30 6.41 -8.98
N ASN A 18 -3.83 5.51 -9.78
CA ASN A 18 -5.12 5.70 -10.45
C ASN A 18 -6.24 5.88 -9.44
N PHE A 19 -6.25 5.08 -8.38
CA PHE A 19 -7.27 5.18 -7.35
C PHE A 19 -7.23 6.54 -6.66
N VAL A 20 -6.05 7.00 -6.28
CA VAL A 20 -5.86 8.30 -5.65
C VAL A 20 -6.28 9.44 -6.59
N ASN A 21 -5.87 9.37 -7.86
CA ASN A 21 -6.21 10.40 -8.85
C ASN A 21 -7.71 10.45 -9.16
N ASN A 22 -8.32 9.28 -9.33
CA ASN A 22 -9.73 9.19 -9.70
C ASN A 22 -10.66 9.66 -8.58
N ASN A 23 -10.20 9.62 -7.33
CA ASN A 23 -11.01 10.00 -6.17
C ASN A 23 -10.52 11.28 -5.50
N THR A 24 -9.53 11.94 -6.07
CA THR A 24 -8.95 13.20 -5.56
C THR A 24 -8.56 13.08 -4.08
N ILE A 25 -7.87 11.99 -3.74
CA ILE A 25 -7.44 11.73 -2.36
C ILE A 25 -6.14 12.49 -2.09
N PRO A 26 -6.09 13.37 -1.05
CA PRO A 26 -4.89 14.15 -0.75
C PRO A 26 -3.84 13.32 -0.01
N VAL A 27 -3.35 12.27 -0.65
CA VAL A 27 -2.45 11.29 -0.03
C VAL A 27 -1.12 11.92 0.42
N ALA A 28 -0.69 13.01 -0.22
CA ALA A 28 0.54 13.71 0.18
C ALA A 28 0.45 14.30 1.61
N ASN A 29 -0.76 14.46 2.14
CA ASN A 29 -0.98 14.95 3.50
C ASN A 29 -1.07 13.81 4.53
N ALA A 30 -1.03 12.55 4.08
CA ALA A 30 -1.08 11.41 4.98
C ALA A 30 0.30 11.17 5.61
N PRO A 31 0.35 10.53 6.81
CA PRO A 31 1.63 10.21 7.46
C PRO A 31 2.57 9.36 6.62
N HIS A 32 2.03 8.55 5.72
CA HIS A 32 2.81 7.69 4.82
C HIS A 32 3.06 8.35 3.45
N GLU A 33 2.42 9.46 3.14
CA GLU A 33 2.45 10.13 1.83
C GLU A 33 2.23 9.13 0.68
N ASN A 34 2.84 9.36 -0.49
CA ASN A 34 2.74 8.43 -1.63
C ASN A 34 3.79 7.32 -1.48
N MET A 35 3.53 6.34 -0.59
CA MET A 35 4.51 5.30 -0.27
C MET A 35 4.96 4.47 -1.48
N TRP A 36 4.17 4.46 -2.55
CA TRP A 36 4.51 3.75 -3.79
C TRP A 36 5.37 4.57 -4.75
N GLU A 37 5.73 5.79 -4.38
CA GLU A 37 6.55 6.69 -5.21
C GLU A 37 7.74 7.27 -4.44
N ARG A 38 8.20 6.60 -3.38
CA ARG A 38 9.34 7.06 -2.58
C ARG A 38 10.65 6.72 -3.28
N GLY A 39 11.26 7.69 -3.95
CA GLY A 39 12.52 7.54 -4.64
C GLY A 39 12.55 8.27 -5.96
N ASN A 40 13.73 8.39 -6.53
CA ASN A 40 13.95 9.14 -7.77
C ASN A 40 13.97 8.26 -9.02
N THR A 41 14.05 6.95 -8.84
CA THR A 41 14.06 5.98 -9.94
C THR A 41 13.07 4.86 -9.65
N PRO A 42 12.61 4.12 -10.69
CA PRO A 42 11.74 2.96 -10.47
C PRO A 42 12.33 1.93 -9.50
N ASP A 43 13.63 1.67 -9.58
CA ASP A 43 14.30 0.73 -8.68
C ASP A 43 14.28 1.21 -7.23
N GLU A 44 14.55 2.48 -6.99
CA GLU A 44 14.46 3.06 -5.65
C GLU A 44 13.05 3.00 -5.11
N GLN A 45 12.06 3.35 -5.93
CA GLN A 45 10.65 3.31 -5.55
C GLN A 45 10.22 1.90 -5.17
N TYR A 46 10.64 0.90 -5.94
CA TYR A 46 10.36 -0.50 -5.63
C TYR A 46 10.99 -0.90 -4.30
N ASN A 47 12.29 -0.65 -4.14
CA ASN A 47 13.02 -1.03 -2.92
C ASN A 47 12.44 -0.37 -1.68
N ASN A 48 12.10 0.91 -1.77
CA ASN A 48 11.50 1.65 -0.65
C ASN A 48 10.11 1.11 -0.29
N PHE A 49 9.38 0.63 -1.28
CA PHE A 49 8.05 0.06 -1.02
C PHE A 49 8.14 -1.30 -0.34
N VAL A 50 9.02 -2.17 -0.81
CA VAL A 50 9.10 -3.55 -0.30
C VAL A 50 9.90 -3.68 1.00
N THR A 51 10.76 -2.71 1.32
CA THR A 51 11.59 -2.75 2.53
C THR A 51 11.30 -1.63 3.52
N GLY A 52 10.48 -0.64 3.14
CA GLY A 52 10.27 0.56 3.92
C GLY A 52 9.21 0.42 5.01
N GLN A 53 9.21 1.40 5.90
CA GLN A 53 8.18 1.54 6.92
C GLN A 53 7.01 2.35 6.38
N ALA A 54 5.80 2.09 6.89
CA ALA A 54 4.61 2.78 6.43
C ALA A 54 4.68 4.29 6.72
N PHE A 55 5.13 4.67 7.91
CA PHE A 55 5.10 6.07 8.33
C PHE A 55 6.48 6.72 8.20
N LEU A 56 6.47 7.99 7.77
CA LEU A 56 7.69 8.76 7.58
C LEU A 56 8.14 9.45 8.87
N PRO A 57 9.44 9.75 9.03
CA PRO A 57 9.93 10.56 10.14
C PRO A 57 9.21 11.91 10.18
N GLY A 58 8.88 12.36 11.38
CA GLY A 58 8.18 13.64 11.56
C GLY A 58 6.67 13.58 11.41
N SER A 59 6.11 12.41 11.11
CA SER A 59 4.66 12.24 10.92
C SER A 59 3.87 12.19 12.23
N GLY A 60 4.55 11.96 13.35
CA GLY A 60 3.89 11.73 14.64
C GLY A 60 3.50 10.27 14.87
N TYR A 61 3.80 9.40 13.92
CA TYR A 61 3.51 7.94 13.98
C TYR A 61 4.82 7.17 14.08
N PRO A 62 4.76 5.90 14.55
CA PRO A 62 5.97 5.08 14.68
C PRO A 62 6.68 4.89 13.33
N THR A 63 7.99 5.12 13.30
CA THR A 63 8.81 4.96 12.10
C THR A 63 9.48 3.59 12.02
N THR A 64 9.23 2.72 13.01
CA THR A 64 9.71 1.34 13.02
C THR A 64 8.59 0.43 13.50
N GLY A 65 8.67 -0.86 13.16
CA GLY A 65 7.68 -1.85 13.58
C GLY A 65 6.45 -1.92 12.70
N TYR A 66 6.32 -1.07 11.68
CA TYR A 66 5.19 -1.06 10.76
C TYR A 66 5.67 -1.05 9.32
N PRO A 67 6.28 -2.15 8.82
CA PRO A 67 6.65 -2.23 7.41
C PRO A 67 5.42 -2.10 6.53
N ILE A 68 5.59 -1.57 5.33
CA ILE A 68 4.49 -1.43 4.37
C ILE A 68 3.91 -2.81 4.07
N LEU A 69 4.78 -3.78 3.78
CA LEU A 69 4.38 -5.14 3.49
C LEU A 69 5.42 -6.14 4.00
N VAL A 70 5.02 -7.41 4.05
CA VAL A 70 5.92 -8.53 4.33
C VAL A 70 5.80 -9.50 3.16
N LYS A 71 6.87 -9.68 2.40
CA LYS A 71 6.89 -10.57 1.23
C LYS A 71 6.41 -11.96 1.61
N GLY A 72 5.52 -12.52 0.82
CA GLY A 72 4.92 -13.83 1.05
C GLY A 72 3.75 -13.82 2.02
N LYS A 73 3.38 -12.68 2.62
CA LYS A 73 2.34 -12.58 3.64
C LYS A 73 1.39 -11.42 3.35
N GLY A 74 0.65 -11.52 2.23
CA GLY A 74 -0.24 -10.46 1.77
C GLY A 74 -1.23 -10.02 2.83
N GLN A 75 -2.02 -10.94 3.39
CA GLN A 75 -3.08 -10.62 4.35
C GLN A 75 -2.53 -10.10 5.69
N ALA A 76 -1.29 -10.40 6.02
CA ALA A 76 -0.63 -9.91 7.23
C ALA A 76 0.20 -8.64 6.97
N SER A 77 0.23 -8.15 5.75
CA SER A 77 0.93 -6.91 5.40
C SER A 77 0.10 -5.69 5.81
N ASN A 78 0.76 -4.68 6.37
CA ASN A 78 0.07 -3.49 6.86
C ASN A 78 -0.73 -2.78 5.78
N ILE A 79 -0.20 -2.69 4.55
CA ILE A 79 -0.92 -2.06 3.45
C ILE A 79 -2.25 -2.76 3.17
N ILE A 80 -2.27 -4.09 3.21
CA ILE A 80 -3.50 -4.87 2.95
C ILE A 80 -4.48 -4.72 4.12
N MET A 81 -3.99 -4.79 5.35
CA MET A 81 -4.84 -4.62 6.52
C MET A 81 -5.47 -3.22 6.54
N ALA A 82 -4.70 -2.19 6.20
CA ALA A 82 -5.21 -0.82 6.15
C ALA A 82 -6.26 -0.64 5.05
N LEU A 83 -6.00 -1.14 3.84
CA LEU A 83 -6.93 -1.01 2.71
C LEU A 83 -8.22 -1.79 2.94
N SER A 84 -8.16 -2.94 3.60
CA SER A 84 -9.32 -3.79 3.85
C SER A 84 -10.09 -3.46 5.13
N GLY A 85 -9.57 -2.53 5.94
CA GLY A 85 -10.21 -2.17 7.21
C GLY A 85 -10.09 -3.24 8.28
N ASN A 86 -9.02 -4.03 8.25
CA ASN A 86 -8.79 -5.09 9.23
C ASN A 86 -8.54 -4.47 10.62
N PRO A 87 -9.31 -4.87 11.66
CA PRO A 87 -9.15 -4.29 13.00
C PRO A 87 -7.79 -4.59 13.66
N ASN A 88 -7.02 -5.52 13.14
CA ASN A 88 -5.67 -5.78 13.61
C ASN A 88 -4.68 -4.67 13.23
N PHE A 89 -5.05 -3.80 12.27
CA PHE A 89 -4.25 -2.62 11.95
C PHE A 89 -4.69 -1.48 12.88
N PRO A 90 -3.81 -0.97 13.76
CA PRO A 90 -4.23 -0.05 14.83
C PRO A 90 -4.50 1.38 14.39
N PHE A 91 -4.21 1.74 13.14
CA PHE A 91 -4.30 3.14 12.67
C PHE A 91 -5.51 3.40 11.78
N GLY A 92 -6.44 2.44 11.66
CA GLY A 92 -7.67 2.63 10.92
C GLY A 92 -7.56 2.31 9.43
N GLN A 93 -8.73 2.28 8.77
CA GLN A 93 -8.84 1.96 7.36
C GLN A 93 -8.32 3.11 6.49
N MET A 94 -7.68 2.78 5.38
CA MET A 94 -7.23 3.73 4.37
C MET A 94 -7.94 3.48 3.04
N PRO A 95 -8.40 4.52 2.35
CA PRO A 95 -8.42 5.90 2.84
C PRO A 95 -9.50 6.08 3.92
N PRO A 96 -9.37 7.11 4.77
CA PRO A 96 -10.38 7.35 5.81
C PRO A 96 -11.67 7.91 5.20
N THR A 97 -12.77 7.82 5.93
CA THR A 97 -14.02 8.46 5.51
C THR A 97 -13.78 9.97 5.36
N PRO A 98 -14.43 10.67 4.41
CA PRO A 98 -15.50 10.18 3.52
C PRO A 98 -15.01 9.61 2.18
N TYR A 99 -13.73 9.35 2.02
CA TYR A 99 -13.20 8.82 0.76
C TYR A 99 -13.66 7.38 0.53
N PRO A 100 -13.87 6.97 -0.74
CA PRO A 100 -14.25 5.60 -1.03
C PRO A 100 -13.10 4.63 -0.73
N SER A 101 -13.44 3.38 -0.43
CA SER A 101 -12.45 2.32 -0.25
C SER A 101 -11.97 1.81 -1.62
N LEU A 102 -10.73 1.32 -1.67
CA LEU A 102 -10.25 0.61 -2.84
C LEU A 102 -11.11 -0.65 -3.01
N ASP A 103 -11.44 -1.01 -4.25
CA ASP A 103 -12.27 -2.18 -4.51
C ASP A 103 -11.56 -3.46 -4.05
N GLN A 104 -12.37 -4.43 -3.60
CA GLN A 104 -11.84 -5.67 -3.01
C GLN A 104 -10.99 -6.46 -4.01
N ASP A 105 -11.39 -6.49 -5.30
CA ASP A 105 -10.64 -7.21 -6.32
C ASP A 105 -9.22 -6.64 -6.46
N THR A 106 -9.07 -5.33 -6.43
CA THR A 106 -7.75 -4.69 -6.50
C THR A 106 -6.94 -4.98 -5.23
N ILE A 107 -7.56 -4.92 -4.06
CA ILE A 107 -6.89 -5.28 -2.79
C ILE A 107 -6.40 -6.73 -2.86
N ASP A 108 -7.24 -7.65 -3.34
CA ASP A 108 -6.89 -9.06 -3.46
C ASP A 108 -5.76 -9.27 -4.46
N ALA A 109 -5.75 -8.52 -5.56
CA ALA A 109 -4.69 -8.60 -6.57
C ALA A 109 -3.34 -8.13 -6.00
N ILE A 110 -3.34 -7.07 -5.19
CA ILE A 110 -2.13 -6.61 -4.50
C ILE A 110 -1.67 -7.65 -3.48
N SER A 111 -2.59 -8.20 -2.70
CA SER A 111 -2.27 -9.22 -1.70
C SER A 111 -1.65 -10.46 -2.34
N ALA A 112 -2.21 -10.91 -3.46
CA ALA A 112 -1.67 -12.05 -4.20
C ALA A 112 -0.28 -11.76 -4.78
N TRP A 113 -0.03 -10.52 -5.23
CA TRP A 113 1.30 -10.10 -5.66
C TRP A 113 2.31 -10.18 -4.50
N ILE A 114 1.92 -9.76 -3.30
CA ILE A 114 2.76 -9.88 -2.11
C ILE A 114 3.03 -11.34 -1.78
N ASP A 115 1.99 -12.19 -1.83
CA ASP A 115 2.11 -13.63 -1.56
C ASP A 115 3.08 -14.30 -2.53
N ALA A 116 3.12 -13.84 -3.77
CA ALA A 116 4.02 -14.36 -4.81
C ALA A 116 5.46 -13.84 -4.69
N GLY A 117 5.76 -13.00 -3.69
CA GLY A 117 7.10 -12.49 -3.43
C GLY A 117 7.30 -11.01 -3.72
N ALA A 118 6.26 -10.26 -4.05
CA ALA A 118 6.30 -8.83 -4.32
C ALA A 118 7.37 -8.47 -5.37
N ASN A 119 7.27 -9.06 -6.53
CA ASN A 119 8.26 -8.91 -7.61
C ASN A 119 8.21 -7.53 -8.25
N GLN A 120 9.37 -7.08 -8.70
CA GLN A 120 9.50 -5.81 -9.41
C GLN A 120 8.89 -5.85 -10.82
#